data_614ff613dc942b2e82722254e02f8f7e
#
_entry.id   614ff613dc942b2e82722254e02f8f7e
#
_cell.length_a   1.000
_cell.length_b   1.000
_cell.length_c   1.000
_cell.angle_alpha   90.00
_cell.angle_beta   90.00
_cell.angle_gamma   90.00
#
_symmetry.space_group_name_H-M   'P 1'
#
loop_
_entity.id
_entity.type
_entity.pdbx_description
1 polymer ?
#
loop_
_entity_poly.entity_id
_entity_poly.type
_entity_poly.pdbx_seq_one_letter_code
_entity_poly.pdbx_strand_id
1 'polypeptide(L)'
;MLDKVVIANRGEIALRILRACHALGIRTVAVHSTVDRNLKHVAMADESVCIGPAPSNRSYLDMPAIIAAAEVTDAQAIHPGYGFLSENADFAERVEQSGFVFIGPKADTIRLMGDKVEAIRAMQEAGVPCVPGSGGPLGDDVATNLRIAAEIGYPVIVKAAGGGGGRGMRVVHTEAALANAIATTKQEAKAAFGNDMVYMEKFLENPRHVEIQVLADGQGNAIHLGERDCSMQRRHQKVVEEAPAPGITPKQRAEIGRVCVEACLRIGYRGAGTFEFLYENGRFYFIEMNTRIQVEHPVTEMVTGIDLVREQLKIASGQKLSIRQEDVVLRGHAIECRINAEDPETFLPSPGLIRHFHTPGGPGVRVDSHIYEGYAVPPNYDSMIGKLIVHGADREQAIARMRVALSEMVVDGIKTNIPLQQRIMADAGFQSGGQNIHYLEKRLAERKEKALSIG
;
A
#
# COMPACT_ATOMS: atom_id res chain seq x y z
N MET A 1 16.84 1.38 -23.41
CA MET A 1 16.52 0.48 -22.29
C MET A 1 17.67 0.55 -21.31
N LEU A 2 17.39 0.52 -19.99
CA LEU A 2 18.43 0.38 -18.98
C LEU A 2 19.17 -0.93 -19.16
N ASP A 3 20.47 -0.97 -18.85
CA ASP A 3 21.33 -2.14 -18.99
C ASP A 3 21.51 -2.90 -17.67
N LYS A 4 21.66 -2.17 -16.55
CA LYS A 4 21.87 -2.75 -15.22
C LYS A 4 21.15 -1.93 -14.15
N VAL A 5 20.44 -2.62 -13.25
CA VAL A 5 19.62 -2.03 -12.18
C VAL A 5 20.00 -2.58 -10.82
N VAL A 6 20.23 -1.71 -9.85
CA VAL A 6 20.32 -2.07 -8.43
C VAL A 6 18.92 -2.25 -7.86
N ILE A 7 18.69 -3.39 -7.22
CA ILE A 7 17.45 -3.69 -6.49
C ILE A 7 17.68 -3.31 -5.02
N ALA A 8 17.22 -2.12 -4.64
CA ALA A 8 17.41 -1.56 -3.29
C ALA A 8 16.28 -1.98 -2.34
N ASN A 9 16.05 -3.26 -2.25
CA ASN A 9 15.04 -3.86 -1.38
C ASN A 9 15.37 -5.32 -1.08
N ARG A 10 14.50 -6.00 -0.35
CA ARG A 10 14.61 -7.39 0.05
C ARG A 10 13.28 -8.14 -0.11
N GLY A 11 13.31 -9.43 0.18
CA GLY A 11 12.09 -10.24 0.24
C GLY A 11 11.44 -10.47 -1.12
N GLU A 12 10.11 -10.60 -1.12
CA GLU A 12 9.37 -10.95 -2.33
C GLU A 12 9.44 -9.85 -3.40
N ILE A 13 9.45 -8.57 -2.97
CA ILE A 13 9.49 -7.46 -3.94
C ILE A 13 10.83 -7.40 -4.67
N ALA A 14 11.95 -7.70 -4.00
CA ALA A 14 13.25 -7.77 -4.66
C ALA A 14 13.28 -8.86 -5.72
N LEU A 15 12.71 -10.03 -5.44
CA LEU A 15 12.58 -11.12 -6.40
C LEU A 15 11.62 -10.75 -7.55
N ARG A 16 10.52 -10.03 -7.24
CA ARG A 16 9.57 -9.53 -8.25
C ARG A 16 10.23 -8.57 -9.25
N ILE A 17 11.05 -7.65 -8.74
CA ILE A 17 11.80 -6.68 -9.56
C ILE A 17 12.84 -7.41 -10.41
N LEU A 18 13.58 -8.34 -9.83
CA LEU A 18 14.56 -9.15 -10.55
C LEU A 18 13.92 -9.88 -11.75
N ARG A 19 12.77 -10.52 -11.54
CA ARG A 19 12.03 -11.21 -12.60
C ARG A 19 11.65 -10.27 -13.75
N ALA A 20 11.20 -9.05 -13.43
CA ALA A 20 10.86 -8.05 -14.44
C ALA A 20 12.10 -7.56 -15.20
N CYS A 21 13.22 -7.33 -14.52
CA CYS A 21 14.49 -6.96 -15.14
C CYS A 21 14.95 -8.04 -16.11
N HIS A 22 15.04 -9.29 -15.66
CA HIS A 22 15.49 -10.43 -16.50
C HIS A 22 14.57 -10.65 -17.72
N ALA A 23 13.24 -10.49 -17.56
CA ALA A 23 12.29 -10.57 -18.67
C ALA A 23 12.49 -9.46 -19.73
N LEU A 24 13.13 -8.36 -19.36
CA LEU A 24 13.51 -7.27 -20.27
C LEU A 24 14.98 -7.32 -20.74
N GLY A 25 15.73 -8.34 -20.33
CA GLY A 25 17.17 -8.46 -20.64
C GLY A 25 18.04 -7.45 -19.85
N ILE A 26 17.54 -6.93 -18.74
CA ILE A 26 18.25 -6.00 -17.87
C ILE A 26 19.01 -6.78 -16.81
N ARG A 27 20.31 -6.54 -16.67
CA ARG A 27 21.15 -7.11 -15.62
C ARG A 27 20.77 -6.54 -14.25
N THR A 28 21.01 -7.32 -13.21
CA THR A 28 20.58 -7.00 -11.85
C THR A 28 21.72 -7.03 -10.84
N VAL A 29 21.70 -6.08 -9.92
CA VAL A 29 22.55 -6.06 -8.73
C VAL A 29 21.64 -6.18 -7.51
N ALA A 30 21.80 -7.28 -6.76
CA ALA A 30 21.10 -7.45 -5.49
C ALA A 30 21.92 -6.83 -4.36
N VAL A 31 21.37 -5.85 -3.65
CA VAL A 31 21.94 -5.45 -2.36
C VAL A 31 21.31 -6.27 -1.24
N HIS A 32 22.07 -6.56 -0.21
CA HIS A 32 21.59 -7.34 0.93
C HIS A 32 22.31 -7.00 2.22
N SER A 33 21.64 -7.16 3.36
CA SER A 33 22.28 -7.20 4.67
C SER A 33 22.99 -8.54 4.88
N THR A 34 23.80 -8.63 5.93
CA THR A 34 24.53 -9.88 6.25
C THR A 34 23.62 -11.07 6.48
N VAL A 35 22.43 -10.87 7.07
CA VAL A 35 21.46 -11.95 7.32
C VAL A 35 20.65 -12.35 6.09
N ASP A 36 20.60 -11.51 5.09
CA ASP A 36 19.83 -11.73 3.85
C ASP A 36 20.67 -12.30 2.69
N ARG A 37 21.92 -12.67 2.93
CA ARG A 37 22.81 -13.21 1.88
C ARG A 37 22.28 -14.42 1.13
N ASN A 38 21.38 -15.17 1.76
CA ASN A 38 20.79 -16.38 1.21
C ASN A 38 19.38 -16.14 0.62
N LEU A 39 18.96 -14.88 0.45
CA LEU A 39 17.72 -14.58 -0.24
C LEU A 39 17.77 -15.06 -1.69
N LYS A 40 16.63 -15.53 -2.19
CA LYS A 40 16.53 -16.13 -3.52
C LYS A 40 16.97 -15.17 -4.62
N HIS A 41 16.59 -13.87 -4.54
CA HIS A 41 17.01 -12.88 -5.52
C HIS A 41 18.53 -12.61 -5.49
N VAL A 42 19.18 -12.74 -4.34
CA VAL A 42 20.64 -12.59 -4.24
C VAL A 42 21.35 -13.69 -5.01
N ALA A 43 20.86 -14.93 -4.89
CA ALA A 43 21.41 -16.07 -5.62
C ALA A 43 21.13 -16.02 -7.14
N MET A 44 20.10 -15.32 -7.58
CA MET A 44 19.67 -15.22 -8.98
C MET A 44 20.16 -13.96 -9.68
N ALA A 45 20.61 -12.93 -8.95
CA ALA A 45 21.12 -11.70 -9.52
C ALA A 45 22.45 -11.91 -10.25
N ASP A 46 22.73 -11.06 -11.23
CA ASP A 46 24.01 -11.09 -11.96
C ASP A 46 25.18 -10.69 -11.04
N GLU A 47 24.95 -9.77 -10.13
CA GLU A 47 25.90 -9.32 -9.11
C GLU A 47 25.19 -9.12 -7.76
N SER A 48 25.94 -9.16 -6.68
CA SER A 48 25.41 -8.85 -5.35
C SER A 48 26.41 -8.07 -4.50
N VAL A 49 25.90 -7.19 -3.65
CA VAL A 49 26.68 -6.34 -2.75
C VAL A 49 26.09 -6.38 -1.36
N CYS A 50 26.91 -6.74 -0.36
CA CYS A 50 26.52 -6.62 1.04
C CYS A 50 26.63 -5.16 1.47
N ILE A 51 25.51 -4.57 1.90
CA ILE A 51 25.40 -3.15 2.28
C ILE A 51 25.44 -2.88 3.78
N GLY A 52 25.61 -3.91 4.61
CA GLY A 52 25.73 -3.74 6.05
C GLY A 52 25.15 -4.88 6.87
N PRO A 53 25.10 -4.70 8.21
CA PRO A 53 24.54 -5.69 9.13
C PRO A 53 23.01 -5.74 9.08
N ALA A 54 22.42 -6.65 9.86
CA ALA A 54 20.98 -6.90 9.91
C ALA A 54 20.08 -5.69 10.18
N PRO A 55 20.40 -4.77 11.11
CA PRO A 55 19.53 -3.60 11.37
C PRO A 55 19.32 -2.76 10.11
N SER A 56 18.06 -2.44 9.79
CA SER A 56 17.69 -1.71 8.56
C SER A 56 18.34 -0.34 8.46
N ASN A 57 18.48 0.38 9.58
CA ASN A 57 19.14 1.69 9.61
C ASN A 57 20.64 1.67 9.30
N ARG A 58 21.23 0.48 9.27
CA ARG A 58 22.66 0.26 8.92
C ARG A 58 22.82 -0.55 7.63
N SER A 59 21.77 -0.75 6.87
CA SER A 59 21.75 -1.51 5.62
C SER A 59 20.73 -0.92 4.62
N TYR A 60 19.48 -1.38 4.62
CA TYR A 60 18.46 -0.97 3.64
C TYR A 60 18.03 0.50 3.73
N LEU A 61 18.33 1.20 4.83
CA LEU A 61 18.14 2.63 5.03
C LEU A 61 19.44 3.45 4.93
N ASP A 62 20.55 2.79 4.65
CA ASP A 62 21.86 3.44 4.46
C ASP A 62 21.99 3.92 3.01
N MET A 63 21.63 5.19 2.77
CA MET A 63 21.68 5.77 1.43
C MET A 63 23.06 5.74 0.79
N PRO A 64 24.16 6.13 1.50
CA PRO A 64 25.50 6.04 0.96
C PRO A 64 25.90 4.62 0.53
N ALA A 65 25.59 3.61 1.33
CA ALA A 65 25.91 2.22 1.01
C ALA A 65 25.20 1.72 -0.25
N ILE A 66 23.93 2.10 -0.44
CA ILE A 66 23.15 1.72 -1.63
C ILE A 66 23.69 2.44 -2.88
N ILE A 67 24.00 3.74 -2.78
CA ILE A 67 24.55 4.51 -3.91
C ILE A 67 25.95 3.98 -4.26
N ALA A 68 26.81 3.69 -3.28
CA ALA A 68 28.11 3.08 -3.52
C ALA A 68 28.00 1.70 -4.21
N ALA A 69 26.98 0.90 -3.86
CA ALA A 69 26.72 -0.35 -4.57
C ALA A 69 26.42 -0.14 -6.06
N ALA A 70 25.70 0.93 -6.41
CA ALA A 70 25.46 1.29 -7.81
C ALA A 70 26.75 1.74 -8.53
N GLU A 71 27.58 2.51 -7.84
CA GLU A 71 28.87 2.97 -8.38
C GLU A 71 29.83 1.83 -8.69
N VAL A 72 30.08 0.95 -7.72
CA VAL A 72 31.07 -0.14 -7.85
C VAL A 72 30.66 -1.23 -8.84
N THR A 73 29.36 -1.28 -9.18
CA THR A 73 28.82 -2.27 -10.13
C THR A 73 28.52 -1.66 -11.50
N ASP A 74 28.81 -0.37 -11.72
CA ASP A 74 28.45 0.35 -12.95
C ASP A 74 26.96 0.23 -13.32
N ALA A 75 26.07 0.26 -12.32
CA ALA A 75 24.63 0.24 -12.56
C ALA A 75 24.16 1.61 -13.07
N GLN A 76 23.06 1.63 -13.80
CA GLN A 76 22.48 2.86 -14.36
C GLN A 76 21.32 3.38 -13.55
N ALA A 77 20.64 2.51 -12.80
CA ALA A 77 19.43 2.86 -12.09
C ALA A 77 19.28 2.08 -10.79
N ILE A 78 18.44 2.62 -9.91
CA ILE A 78 18.11 2.02 -8.61
C ILE A 78 16.60 1.89 -8.51
N HIS A 79 16.10 0.66 -8.27
CA HIS A 79 14.70 0.37 -7.99
C HIS A 79 14.49 0.21 -6.49
N PRO A 80 13.73 1.12 -5.84
CA PRO A 80 13.56 1.09 -4.39
C PRO A 80 12.50 0.07 -3.90
N GLY A 81 11.68 -0.49 -4.78
CA GLY A 81 10.54 -1.32 -4.41
C GLY A 81 9.48 -0.57 -3.62
N TYR A 82 9.06 -1.13 -2.50
CA TYR A 82 8.18 -0.48 -1.51
C TYR A 82 8.79 -0.55 -0.10
N GLY A 83 8.33 0.31 0.82
CA GLY A 83 8.96 0.45 2.15
C GLY A 83 10.37 1.02 2.06
N PHE A 84 11.13 0.93 3.13
CA PHE A 84 12.50 1.46 3.24
C PHE A 84 12.62 2.89 2.66
N LEU A 85 13.41 3.06 1.59
CA LEU A 85 13.69 4.37 0.98
C LEU A 85 12.80 4.70 -0.22
N SER A 86 11.79 3.90 -0.53
CA SER A 86 10.96 4.06 -1.73
C SER A 86 10.18 5.38 -1.80
N GLU A 87 9.84 5.97 -0.65
CA GLU A 87 9.15 7.26 -0.54
C GLU A 87 10.00 8.33 0.16
N ASN A 88 11.33 8.15 0.12
CA ASN A 88 12.26 9.12 0.67
C ASN A 88 12.73 10.07 -0.42
N ALA A 89 12.30 11.34 -0.36
CA ALA A 89 12.63 12.36 -1.35
C ALA A 89 14.13 12.67 -1.41
N ASP A 90 14.80 12.70 -0.25
CA ASP A 90 16.25 12.98 -0.19
C ASP A 90 17.07 11.84 -0.82
N PHE A 91 16.60 10.59 -0.67
CA PHE A 91 17.23 9.46 -1.35
C PHE A 91 17.06 9.56 -2.88
N ALA A 92 15.84 9.82 -3.36
CA ALA A 92 15.58 9.98 -4.78
C ALA A 92 16.44 11.11 -5.39
N GLU A 93 16.55 12.24 -4.69
CA GLU A 93 17.37 13.38 -5.10
C GLU A 93 18.86 13.02 -5.15
N ARG A 94 19.40 12.36 -4.11
CA ARG A 94 20.81 11.94 -4.06
C ARG A 94 21.16 10.93 -5.15
N VAL A 95 20.26 9.99 -5.43
CA VAL A 95 20.42 9.01 -6.52
C VAL A 95 20.57 9.75 -7.86
N GLU A 96 19.69 10.71 -8.18
CA GLU A 96 19.74 11.45 -9.43
C GLU A 96 20.95 12.42 -9.49
N GLN A 97 21.30 13.06 -8.39
CA GLN A 97 22.51 13.91 -8.29
C GLN A 97 23.80 13.10 -8.46
N SER A 98 23.80 11.82 -8.09
CA SER A 98 24.93 10.90 -8.28
C SER A 98 25.01 10.34 -9.72
N GLY A 99 24.11 10.75 -10.61
CA GLY A 99 24.10 10.34 -12.02
C GLY A 99 23.35 9.04 -12.32
N PHE A 100 22.60 8.50 -11.34
CA PHE A 100 21.77 7.30 -11.52
C PHE A 100 20.31 7.69 -11.75
N VAL A 101 19.56 6.81 -12.41
CA VAL A 101 18.11 6.92 -12.54
C VAL A 101 17.44 6.36 -11.30
N PHE A 102 16.64 7.17 -10.60
CA PHE A 102 15.72 6.67 -9.59
C PHE A 102 14.46 6.14 -10.28
N ILE A 103 14.17 4.84 -10.10
CA ILE A 103 12.99 4.20 -10.69
C ILE A 103 11.78 4.51 -9.83
N GLY A 104 11.12 5.62 -10.14
CA GLY A 104 10.01 6.19 -9.40
C GLY A 104 9.75 7.63 -9.80
N PRO A 105 8.93 8.35 -9.04
CA PRO A 105 8.66 9.76 -9.28
C PRO A 105 9.88 10.62 -8.94
N LYS A 106 9.82 11.90 -9.35
CA LYS A 106 10.84 12.89 -8.99
C LYS A 106 10.82 13.18 -7.48
N ALA A 107 11.96 13.56 -6.92
CA ALA A 107 12.09 13.90 -5.51
C ALA A 107 11.07 14.94 -5.04
N ASP A 108 10.83 15.99 -5.83
CA ASP A 108 9.84 17.04 -5.49
C ASP A 108 8.41 16.49 -5.43
N THR A 109 8.06 15.54 -6.29
CA THR A 109 6.75 14.88 -6.27
C THR A 109 6.60 14.01 -5.02
N ILE A 110 7.65 13.27 -4.64
CA ILE A 110 7.67 12.49 -3.40
C ILE A 110 7.52 13.41 -2.19
N ARG A 111 8.23 14.52 -2.16
CA ARG A 111 8.18 15.51 -1.08
C ARG A 111 6.80 16.15 -0.97
N LEU A 112 6.20 16.54 -2.10
CA LEU A 112 4.85 17.10 -2.17
C LEU A 112 3.81 16.12 -1.63
N MET A 113 3.84 14.87 -2.08
CA MET A 113 2.85 13.86 -1.66
C MET A 113 3.12 13.29 -0.25
N GLY A 114 4.34 13.42 0.26
CA GLY A 114 4.71 13.04 1.62
C GLY A 114 4.25 14.02 2.70
N ASP A 115 4.00 15.27 2.34
CA ASP A 115 3.40 16.28 3.23
C ASP A 115 1.86 16.23 3.11
N LYS A 116 1.18 15.81 4.18
CA LYS A 116 -0.28 15.61 4.16
C LYS A 116 -1.06 16.87 3.81
N VAL A 117 -0.62 18.03 4.29
CA VAL A 117 -1.32 19.30 4.07
C VAL A 117 -1.15 19.74 2.62
N GLU A 118 0.08 19.73 2.14
CA GLU A 118 0.40 20.10 0.75
C GLU A 118 -0.20 19.11 -0.25
N ALA A 119 -0.19 17.79 0.06
CA ALA A 119 -0.81 16.77 -0.77
C ALA A 119 -2.32 16.97 -0.90
N ILE A 120 -3.03 17.21 0.20
CA ILE A 120 -4.47 17.47 0.18
C ILE A 120 -4.77 18.74 -0.63
N ARG A 121 -4.00 19.81 -0.41
CA ARG A 121 -4.17 21.07 -1.16
C ARG A 121 -3.96 20.85 -2.66
N ALA A 122 -2.88 20.20 -3.05
CA ALA A 122 -2.58 19.91 -4.45
C ALA A 122 -3.67 19.04 -5.10
N MET A 123 -4.20 18.07 -4.36
CA MET A 123 -5.27 17.20 -4.84
C MET A 123 -6.61 17.95 -4.96
N GLN A 124 -6.96 18.79 -4.00
CA GLN A 124 -8.15 19.67 -4.10
C GLN A 124 -8.08 20.58 -5.32
N GLU A 125 -6.93 21.20 -5.55
CA GLU A 125 -6.70 22.05 -6.72
C GLU A 125 -6.76 21.27 -8.05
N ALA A 126 -6.43 19.98 -8.02
CA ALA A 126 -6.55 19.07 -9.16
C ALA A 126 -7.97 18.48 -9.32
N GLY A 127 -8.91 18.84 -8.43
CA GLY A 127 -10.30 18.35 -8.47
C GLY A 127 -10.49 16.95 -7.89
N VAL A 128 -9.50 16.40 -7.18
CA VAL A 128 -9.64 15.12 -6.47
C VAL A 128 -10.53 15.32 -5.24
N PRO A 129 -11.59 14.51 -5.06
CA PRO A 129 -12.47 14.64 -3.90
C PRO A 129 -11.72 14.30 -2.61
N CYS A 130 -11.67 15.23 -1.68
CA CYS A 130 -11.03 15.08 -0.37
C CYS A 130 -12.08 15.08 0.73
N VAL A 131 -11.68 14.65 1.94
CA VAL A 131 -12.55 14.73 3.11
C VAL A 131 -12.92 16.20 3.37
N PRO A 132 -14.21 16.56 3.41
CA PRO A 132 -14.60 17.91 3.73
C PRO A 132 -14.11 18.30 5.13
N GLY A 133 -13.54 19.50 5.26
CA GLY A 133 -12.98 19.96 6.53
C GLY A 133 -13.08 21.47 6.69
N SER A 134 -12.60 21.95 7.84
CA SER A 134 -12.63 23.37 8.21
C SER A 134 -11.71 24.27 7.37
N GLY A 135 -10.86 23.67 6.52
CA GLY A 135 -9.90 24.43 5.69
C GLY A 135 -8.80 25.16 6.45
N GLY A 136 -8.79 25.07 7.78
CA GLY A 136 -7.86 25.73 8.69
C GLY A 136 -8.19 25.46 10.14
N PRO A 137 -7.38 26.01 11.09
CA PRO A 137 -7.63 25.88 12.50
C PRO A 137 -8.96 26.52 12.91
N LEU A 138 -9.67 25.88 13.84
CA LEU A 138 -10.90 26.41 14.41
C LEU A 138 -10.61 27.58 15.35
N GLY A 139 -11.32 28.70 15.14
CA GLY A 139 -11.30 29.85 16.03
C GLY A 139 -12.08 29.61 17.33
N ASP A 140 -12.26 30.69 18.10
CA ASP A 140 -13.02 30.65 19.37
C ASP A 140 -14.49 31.04 19.19
N ASP A 141 -14.87 31.54 18.00
CA ASP A 141 -16.26 31.90 17.70
C ASP A 141 -17.12 30.66 17.48
N VAL A 142 -17.99 30.40 18.43
CA VAL A 142 -18.88 29.22 18.43
C VAL A 142 -19.82 29.23 17.22
N ALA A 143 -20.38 30.38 16.86
CA ALA A 143 -21.33 30.48 15.75
C ALA A 143 -20.66 30.13 14.40
N THR A 144 -19.44 30.60 14.19
CA THR A 144 -18.64 30.24 13.01
C THR A 144 -18.33 28.74 12.98
N ASN A 145 -17.93 28.15 14.09
CA ASN A 145 -17.64 26.71 14.18
C ASN A 145 -18.89 25.85 13.92
N LEU A 146 -20.04 26.24 14.43
CA LEU A 146 -21.33 25.58 14.16
C LEU A 146 -21.70 25.63 12.67
N ARG A 147 -21.51 26.78 12.02
CA ARG A 147 -21.76 26.94 10.58
C ARG A 147 -20.83 26.03 9.76
N ILE A 148 -19.54 26.01 10.08
CA ILE A 148 -18.56 25.12 9.42
C ILE A 148 -18.97 23.66 9.56
N ALA A 149 -19.36 23.23 10.77
CA ALA A 149 -19.82 21.86 11.00
C ALA A 149 -21.09 21.51 10.21
N ALA A 150 -22.03 22.44 10.11
CA ALA A 150 -23.24 22.28 9.32
C ALA A 150 -22.96 22.15 7.81
N GLU A 151 -21.98 22.93 7.29
CA GLU A 151 -21.54 22.84 5.90
C GLU A 151 -20.83 21.50 5.61
N ILE A 152 -19.98 21.01 6.54
CA ILE A 152 -19.33 19.69 6.46
C ILE A 152 -20.35 18.55 6.55
N GLY A 153 -21.37 18.71 7.39
CA GLY A 153 -22.40 17.72 7.71
C GLY A 153 -21.98 16.73 8.79
N TYR A 154 -22.80 16.60 9.84
CA TYR A 154 -22.58 15.64 10.93
C TYR A 154 -22.64 14.17 10.46
N PRO A 155 -21.94 13.23 11.13
CA PRO A 155 -20.98 13.46 12.20
C PRO A 155 -19.69 14.12 11.71
N VAL A 156 -19.07 14.93 12.58
CA VAL A 156 -17.76 15.52 12.34
C VAL A 156 -16.75 15.03 13.38
N ILE A 157 -15.46 15.11 13.07
CA ILE A 157 -14.39 14.82 14.01
C ILE A 157 -13.53 16.06 14.23
N VAL A 158 -13.30 16.42 15.48
CA VAL A 158 -12.37 17.48 15.88
C VAL A 158 -11.03 16.84 16.20
N LYS A 159 -9.96 17.34 15.58
CA LYS A 159 -8.60 16.79 15.68
C LYS A 159 -7.60 17.85 16.10
N ALA A 160 -6.72 17.52 17.04
CA ALA A 160 -5.58 18.36 17.40
C ALA A 160 -4.52 18.34 16.28
N ALA A 161 -3.92 19.49 15.98
CA ALA A 161 -2.86 19.64 14.97
C ALA A 161 -1.64 18.75 15.24
N GLY A 162 -1.28 18.56 16.51
CA GLY A 162 -0.19 17.68 16.94
C GLY A 162 -0.64 16.25 17.27
N GLY A 163 -1.92 15.93 17.10
CA GLY A 163 -2.51 14.65 17.48
C GLY A 163 -2.19 13.52 16.50
N GLY A 164 -2.04 12.32 17.04
CA GLY A 164 -1.85 11.09 16.26
C GLY A 164 -2.14 9.85 17.12
N GLY A 165 -2.35 8.71 16.47
CA GLY A 165 -2.59 7.46 17.20
C GLY A 165 -3.87 7.41 18.04
N GLY A 166 -4.90 8.18 17.67
CA GLY A 166 -6.18 8.23 18.39
C GLY A 166 -6.24 9.21 19.56
N ARG A 167 -5.18 9.93 19.85
CA ARG A 167 -5.13 10.97 20.90
C ARG A 167 -5.42 12.35 20.32
N GLY A 168 -6.16 13.17 21.06
CA GLY A 168 -6.53 14.53 20.64
C GLY A 168 -7.54 14.52 19.49
N MET A 169 -8.45 13.54 19.48
CA MET A 169 -9.54 13.43 18.49
C MET A 169 -10.85 13.15 19.18
N ARG A 170 -11.93 13.82 18.70
CA ARG A 170 -13.28 13.66 19.29
C ARG A 170 -14.35 13.70 18.20
N VAL A 171 -15.09 12.61 18.10
CA VAL A 171 -16.24 12.52 17.18
C VAL A 171 -17.45 13.24 17.77
N VAL A 172 -18.15 14.01 16.94
CA VAL A 172 -19.30 14.81 17.30
C VAL A 172 -20.47 14.48 16.36
N HIS A 173 -21.52 13.91 16.91
CA HIS A 173 -22.70 13.49 16.14
C HIS A 173 -23.77 14.55 16.04
N THR A 174 -23.82 15.51 16.96
CA THR A 174 -24.86 16.52 17.04
C THR A 174 -24.29 17.93 17.27
N GLU A 175 -25.00 18.93 16.79
CA GLU A 175 -24.66 20.34 16.97
C GLU A 175 -24.47 20.73 18.44
N ALA A 176 -25.35 20.25 19.32
CA ALA A 176 -25.32 20.54 20.75
C ALA A 176 -24.02 20.12 21.44
N ALA A 177 -23.35 19.09 20.95
CA ALA A 177 -22.11 18.57 21.54
C ALA A 177 -20.85 19.28 21.01
N LEU A 178 -20.92 20.07 19.92
CA LEU A 178 -19.77 20.57 19.20
C LEU A 178 -18.92 21.54 20.03
N ALA A 179 -19.51 22.53 20.64
CA ALA A 179 -18.77 23.57 21.40
C ALA A 179 -17.95 22.96 22.54
N ASN A 180 -18.54 22.02 23.28
CA ASN A 180 -17.85 21.31 24.35
C ASN A 180 -16.74 20.40 23.81
N ALA A 181 -16.97 19.71 22.70
CA ALA A 181 -15.97 18.86 22.05
C ALA A 181 -14.75 19.68 21.60
N ILE A 182 -14.94 20.85 21.00
CA ILE A 182 -13.84 21.74 20.57
C ILE A 182 -13.06 22.22 21.79
N ALA A 183 -13.73 22.73 22.83
CA ALA A 183 -13.06 23.22 24.04
C ALA A 183 -12.25 22.14 24.73
N THR A 184 -12.80 20.95 24.89
CA THR A 184 -12.13 19.81 25.52
C THR A 184 -10.91 19.37 24.68
N THR A 185 -11.07 19.27 23.34
CA THR A 185 -9.97 18.85 22.45
C THR A 185 -8.84 19.89 22.44
N LYS A 186 -9.15 21.19 22.43
CA LYS A 186 -8.15 22.27 22.58
C LYS A 186 -7.35 22.15 23.89
N GLN A 187 -8.05 21.91 25.01
CA GLN A 187 -7.42 21.76 26.31
C GLN A 187 -6.50 20.54 26.38
N GLU A 188 -6.97 19.39 25.88
CA GLU A 188 -6.18 18.16 25.78
C GLU A 188 -4.96 18.33 24.86
N ALA A 189 -5.14 19.00 23.72
CA ALA A 189 -4.06 19.31 22.78
C ALA A 189 -2.98 20.19 23.38
N LYS A 190 -3.38 21.23 24.11
CA LYS A 190 -2.46 22.13 24.81
C LYS A 190 -1.65 21.39 25.87
N ALA A 191 -2.30 20.53 26.66
CA ALA A 191 -1.66 19.75 27.69
C ALA A 191 -0.69 18.68 27.14
N ALA A 192 -1.07 18.00 26.05
CA ALA A 192 -0.30 16.90 25.51
C ALA A 192 0.79 17.31 24.50
N PHE A 193 0.55 18.38 23.72
CA PHE A 193 1.39 18.78 22.58
C PHE A 193 1.92 20.22 22.67
N GLY A 194 1.53 20.98 23.70
CA GLY A 194 1.91 22.39 23.85
C GLY A 194 1.23 23.35 22.86
N ASN A 195 0.32 22.84 22.02
CA ASN A 195 -0.38 23.56 20.98
C ASN A 195 -1.88 23.24 21.04
N ASP A 196 -2.74 24.25 21.10
CA ASP A 196 -4.19 24.13 21.20
C ASP A 196 -4.92 24.21 19.84
N MET A 197 -4.19 24.26 18.74
CA MET A 197 -4.79 24.23 17.40
C MET A 197 -5.55 22.95 17.14
N VAL A 198 -6.82 23.09 16.76
CA VAL A 198 -7.68 21.97 16.36
C VAL A 198 -8.33 22.27 15.01
N TYR A 199 -8.61 21.20 14.29
CA TYR A 199 -9.26 21.21 12.98
C TYR A 199 -10.53 20.36 13.06
N MET A 200 -11.44 20.56 12.14
CA MET A 200 -12.65 19.75 12.01
C MET A 200 -12.74 19.14 10.61
N GLU A 201 -13.15 17.89 10.56
CA GLU A 201 -13.36 17.16 9.30
C GLU A 201 -14.65 16.34 9.38
N LYS A 202 -15.19 15.95 8.21
CA LYS A 202 -16.22 14.93 8.11
C LYS A 202 -15.74 13.64 8.77
N PHE A 203 -16.53 13.06 9.66
CA PHE A 203 -16.29 11.74 10.20
C PHE A 203 -16.96 10.67 9.32
N LEU A 204 -16.18 9.70 8.86
CA LEU A 204 -16.67 8.55 8.11
C LEU A 204 -16.81 7.38 9.08
N GLU A 205 -18.04 6.87 9.22
CA GLU A 205 -18.36 5.87 10.25
C GLU A 205 -18.02 4.44 9.81
N ASN A 206 -18.30 4.12 8.55
CA ASN A 206 -18.14 2.78 7.99
C ASN A 206 -17.47 2.81 6.61
N PRO A 207 -16.35 3.50 6.45
CA PRO A 207 -15.71 3.63 5.16
C PRO A 207 -15.07 2.30 4.71
N ARG A 208 -14.97 2.14 3.41
CA ARG A 208 -14.11 1.14 2.76
C ARG A 208 -12.81 1.80 2.33
N HIS A 209 -11.74 1.04 2.29
CA HIS A 209 -10.48 1.47 1.72
C HIS A 209 -10.45 1.04 0.25
N VAL A 210 -10.63 1.99 -0.63
CA VAL A 210 -10.59 1.78 -2.09
C VAL A 210 -9.50 2.65 -2.67
N GLU A 211 -8.68 2.09 -3.54
CA GLU A 211 -7.50 2.77 -4.08
C GLU A 211 -7.42 2.64 -5.60
N ILE A 212 -6.87 3.66 -6.28
CA ILE A 212 -6.77 3.73 -7.74
C ILE A 212 -5.31 3.59 -8.15
N GLN A 213 -5.01 2.56 -8.93
CA GLN A 213 -3.69 2.38 -9.54
C GLN A 213 -3.50 3.29 -10.74
N VAL A 214 -2.40 4.02 -10.77
CA VAL A 214 -2.01 4.86 -11.92
C VAL A 214 -0.63 4.50 -12.44
N LEU A 215 -0.42 4.78 -13.71
CA LEU A 215 0.88 4.81 -14.39
C LEU A 215 0.99 6.13 -15.14
N ALA A 216 2.14 6.78 -15.03
CA ALA A 216 2.44 8.02 -15.76
C ALA A 216 3.90 8.00 -16.24
N ASP A 217 4.17 8.55 -17.43
CA ASP A 217 5.52 8.53 -18.01
C ASP A 217 6.34 9.81 -17.71
N GLY A 218 5.73 10.81 -17.08
CA GLY A 218 6.35 12.10 -16.84
C GLY A 218 6.56 12.94 -18.12
N GLN A 219 5.98 12.50 -19.23
CA GLN A 219 6.11 13.11 -20.57
C GLN A 219 4.73 13.50 -21.16
N GLY A 220 3.72 13.65 -20.31
CA GLY A 220 2.38 14.07 -20.68
C GLY A 220 1.38 12.94 -20.89
N ASN A 221 1.74 11.68 -20.58
CA ASN A 221 0.81 10.56 -20.66
C ASN A 221 0.64 9.92 -19.28
N ALA A 222 -0.61 9.65 -18.93
CA ALA A 222 -0.99 8.94 -17.71
C ALA A 222 -2.26 8.12 -17.96
N ILE A 223 -2.36 6.98 -17.28
CA ILE A 223 -3.53 6.10 -17.29
C ILE A 223 -3.86 5.63 -15.88
N HIS A 224 -5.11 5.24 -15.65
CA HIS A 224 -5.49 4.45 -14.48
C HIS A 224 -5.78 2.99 -14.87
N LEU A 225 -5.54 2.08 -13.95
CA LEU A 225 -5.74 0.65 -14.16
C LEU A 225 -6.89 0.08 -13.30
N GLY A 226 -7.82 0.93 -12.94
CA GLY A 226 -8.94 0.59 -12.07
C GLY A 226 -8.58 0.61 -10.58
N GLU A 227 -9.51 0.12 -9.79
CA GLU A 227 -9.44 0.15 -8.34
C GLU A 227 -9.15 -1.21 -7.71
N ARG A 228 -8.64 -1.13 -6.47
CA ARG A 228 -8.53 -2.25 -5.53
C ARG A 228 -9.34 -1.93 -4.28
N ASP A 229 -9.91 -2.96 -3.67
CA ASP A 229 -10.47 -2.90 -2.32
C ASP A 229 -9.46 -3.48 -1.31
N CYS A 230 -9.09 -2.70 -0.32
CA CYS A 230 -8.15 -3.06 0.73
C CYS A 230 -8.78 -2.92 2.12
N SER A 231 -10.09 -3.07 2.23
CA SER A 231 -10.84 -2.88 3.48
C SER A 231 -10.62 -4.00 4.48
N MET A 232 -10.20 -5.18 4.02
CA MET A 232 -9.90 -6.31 4.90
C MET A 232 -8.53 -6.09 5.56
N GLN A 233 -8.52 -5.36 6.67
CA GLN A 233 -7.33 -4.91 7.38
C GLN A 233 -7.45 -5.09 8.89
N ARG A 234 -6.31 -5.16 9.55
CA ARG A 234 -6.18 -5.21 11.00
C ARG A 234 -5.17 -4.17 11.47
N ARG A 235 -5.58 -3.27 12.38
CA ARG A 235 -4.73 -2.16 12.87
C ARG A 235 -4.10 -1.38 11.72
N HIS A 236 -4.90 -1.06 10.71
CA HIS A 236 -4.49 -0.38 9.47
C HIS A 236 -3.48 -1.15 8.59
N GLN A 237 -3.24 -2.43 8.88
CA GLN A 237 -2.46 -3.30 8.02
C GLN A 237 -3.39 -4.14 7.14
N LYS A 238 -3.24 -4.02 5.83
CA LYS A 238 -4.00 -4.78 4.83
C LYS A 238 -3.67 -6.27 4.97
N VAL A 239 -4.68 -7.12 4.92
CA VAL A 239 -4.58 -8.58 5.09
C VAL A 239 -5.03 -9.31 3.83
N VAL A 240 -6.12 -8.84 3.22
CA VAL A 240 -6.65 -9.32 1.93
C VAL A 240 -6.96 -8.11 1.07
N GLU A 241 -6.58 -8.19 -0.19
CA GLU A 241 -6.87 -7.19 -1.22
C GLU A 241 -7.55 -7.84 -2.41
N GLU A 242 -8.41 -7.10 -3.09
CA GLU A 242 -9.11 -7.60 -4.27
C GLU A 242 -9.29 -6.52 -5.35
N ALA A 243 -9.39 -6.96 -6.59
CA ALA A 243 -9.68 -6.11 -7.74
C ALA A 243 -10.61 -6.85 -8.74
N PRO A 244 -11.59 -6.13 -9.32
CA PRO A 244 -12.06 -4.79 -8.96
C PRO A 244 -12.78 -4.77 -7.60
N ALA A 245 -12.99 -3.58 -7.03
CA ALA A 245 -13.67 -3.44 -5.73
C ALA A 245 -15.15 -3.79 -5.85
N PRO A 246 -15.71 -4.67 -4.98
CA PRO A 246 -17.11 -5.02 -5.02
C PRO A 246 -18.02 -3.79 -4.92
N GLY A 247 -19.05 -3.70 -5.78
CA GLY A 247 -20.05 -2.63 -5.74
C GLY A 247 -19.61 -1.28 -6.31
N ILE A 248 -18.37 -1.14 -6.79
CA ILE A 248 -17.95 0.04 -7.57
C ILE A 248 -18.38 -0.15 -9.02
N THR A 249 -19.22 0.76 -9.51
CA THR A 249 -19.75 0.68 -10.87
C THR A 249 -18.68 1.09 -11.92
N PRO A 250 -18.79 0.63 -13.17
CA PRO A 250 -17.91 1.08 -14.24
C PRO A 250 -17.88 2.61 -14.43
N LYS A 251 -19.02 3.26 -14.20
CA LYS A 251 -19.13 4.72 -14.26
C LYS A 251 -18.32 5.40 -13.15
N GLN A 252 -18.48 4.97 -11.90
CA GLN A 252 -17.72 5.50 -10.77
C GLN A 252 -16.20 5.29 -10.96
N ARG A 253 -15.81 4.08 -11.43
CA ARG A 253 -14.41 3.77 -11.77
C ARG A 253 -13.84 4.72 -12.81
N ALA A 254 -14.58 4.95 -13.90
CA ALA A 254 -14.15 5.85 -14.96
C ALA A 254 -14.03 7.30 -14.48
N GLU A 255 -14.98 7.79 -13.68
CA GLU A 255 -15.00 9.15 -13.14
C GLU A 255 -13.81 9.39 -12.20
N ILE A 256 -13.62 8.54 -11.18
CA ILE A 256 -12.52 8.72 -10.22
C ILE A 256 -11.16 8.46 -10.88
N GLY A 257 -11.08 7.48 -11.79
CA GLY A 257 -9.87 7.20 -12.55
C GLY A 257 -9.42 8.38 -13.39
N ARG A 258 -10.35 9.03 -14.11
CA ARG A 258 -10.08 10.24 -14.90
C ARG A 258 -9.52 11.35 -14.02
N VAL A 259 -10.12 11.59 -12.86
CA VAL A 259 -9.64 12.62 -11.93
C VAL A 259 -8.23 12.33 -11.43
N CYS A 260 -7.93 11.07 -11.10
CA CYS A 260 -6.57 10.64 -10.71
C CYS A 260 -5.55 10.84 -11.84
N VAL A 261 -5.92 10.54 -13.08
CA VAL A 261 -5.07 10.77 -14.27
C VAL A 261 -4.79 12.25 -14.46
N GLU A 262 -5.80 13.11 -14.40
CA GLU A 262 -5.65 14.55 -14.50
C GLU A 262 -4.73 15.11 -13.39
N ALA A 263 -4.87 14.62 -12.16
CA ALA A 263 -3.99 14.98 -11.06
C ALA A 263 -2.54 14.56 -11.33
N CYS A 264 -2.29 13.33 -11.84
CA CYS A 264 -0.95 12.90 -12.25
C CYS A 264 -0.32 13.82 -13.30
N LEU A 265 -1.07 14.20 -14.32
CA LEU A 265 -0.59 15.10 -15.36
C LEU A 265 -0.23 16.47 -14.79
N ARG A 266 -1.06 17.01 -13.89
CA ARG A 266 -0.87 18.32 -13.26
C ARG A 266 0.40 18.38 -12.40
N ILE A 267 0.68 17.31 -11.63
CA ILE A 267 1.89 17.27 -10.77
C ILE A 267 3.13 16.70 -11.49
N GLY A 268 3.03 16.39 -12.79
CA GLY A 268 4.13 15.83 -13.57
C GLY A 268 4.60 14.47 -13.07
N TYR A 269 3.66 13.60 -12.62
CA TYR A 269 3.96 12.29 -12.05
C TYR A 269 4.72 11.39 -13.03
N ARG A 270 5.64 10.58 -12.50
CA ARG A 270 6.44 9.60 -13.26
C ARG A 270 6.47 8.26 -12.51
N GLY A 271 6.15 7.18 -13.18
CA GLY A 271 6.17 5.81 -12.65
C GLY A 271 4.80 5.30 -12.23
N ALA A 272 4.81 4.25 -11.42
CA ALA A 272 3.62 3.70 -10.79
C ALA A 272 3.28 4.48 -9.51
N GLY A 273 2.00 4.70 -9.28
CA GLY A 273 1.50 5.34 -8.07
C GLY A 273 0.09 4.87 -7.74
N THR A 274 -0.34 5.13 -6.53
CA THR A 274 -1.67 4.75 -6.07
C THR A 274 -2.29 5.88 -5.26
N PHE A 275 -3.50 6.28 -5.65
CA PHE A 275 -4.35 7.19 -4.87
C PHE A 275 -5.19 6.36 -3.92
N GLU A 276 -5.03 6.56 -2.63
CA GLU A 276 -5.83 5.90 -1.60
C GLU A 276 -7.03 6.76 -1.20
N PHE A 277 -8.20 6.13 -1.12
CA PHE A 277 -9.47 6.77 -0.77
C PHE A 277 -10.17 6.02 0.35
N LEU A 278 -10.87 6.75 1.20
CA LEU A 278 -11.99 6.22 1.95
C LEU A 278 -13.24 6.34 1.08
N TYR A 279 -14.00 5.25 0.98
CA TYR A 279 -15.25 5.20 0.18
C TYR A 279 -16.43 4.91 1.09
N GLU A 280 -17.37 5.82 1.12
CA GLU A 280 -18.59 5.69 1.92
C GLU A 280 -19.78 6.33 1.19
N ASN A 281 -20.93 5.66 1.20
CA ASN A 281 -22.18 6.17 0.62
C ASN A 281 -22.04 6.65 -0.83
N GLY A 282 -21.29 5.91 -1.65
CA GLY A 282 -21.12 6.22 -3.06
C GLY A 282 -20.07 7.31 -3.38
N ARG A 283 -19.36 7.81 -2.37
CA ARG A 283 -18.39 8.91 -2.51
C ARG A 283 -16.99 8.47 -2.14
N PHE A 284 -16.02 8.99 -2.90
CA PHE A 284 -14.58 8.82 -2.63
C PHE A 284 -14.06 10.03 -1.86
N TYR A 285 -13.15 9.79 -0.91
CA TYR A 285 -12.48 10.81 -0.13
C TYR A 285 -10.99 10.50 -0.07
N PHE A 286 -10.18 11.29 -0.76
CA PHE A 286 -8.73 11.14 -0.81
C PHE A 286 -8.11 11.22 0.58
N ILE A 287 -7.21 10.30 0.86
CA ILE A 287 -6.42 10.27 2.11
C ILE A 287 -4.93 10.45 1.87
N GLU A 288 -4.37 9.75 0.89
CA GLU A 288 -2.95 9.87 0.55
C GLU A 288 -2.65 9.31 -0.85
N MET A 289 -1.47 9.62 -1.36
CA MET A 289 -0.92 9.00 -2.55
C MET A 289 0.38 8.27 -2.21
N ASN A 290 0.43 6.99 -2.52
CA ASN A 290 1.66 6.20 -2.45
C ASN A 290 2.45 6.40 -3.75
N THR A 291 3.63 7.01 -3.64
CA THR A 291 4.48 7.39 -4.77
C THR A 291 5.45 6.26 -5.16
N ARG A 292 4.96 5.04 -5.17
CA ARG A 292 5.72 3.79 -5.38
C ARG A 292 4.80 2.67 -5.86
N ILE A 293 5.39 1.54 -6.20
CA ILE A 293 4.66 0.28 -6.31
C ILE A 293 4.14 -0.16 -4.93
N GLN A 294 2.97 -0.78 -4.87
CA GLN A 294 2.42 -1.31 -3.62
C GLN A 294 2.51 -2.84 -3.55
N VAL A 295 2.35 -3.39 -2.34
CA VAL A 295 2.34 -4.84 -2.09
C VAL A 295 1.28 -5.52 -2.96
N GLU A 296 0.09 -4.96 -3.02
CA GLU A 296 -1.13 -5.45 -3.65
C GLU A 296 -1.24 -5.18 -5.17
N HIS A 297 -0.17 -4.69 -5.81
CA HIS A 297 -0.17 -4.50 -7.27
C HIS A 297 -0.53 -5.76 -8.09
N PRO A 298 -0.24 -6.99 -7.61
CA PRO A 298 -0.55 -8.20 -8.37
C PRO A 298 -2.04 -8.38 -8.71
N VAL A 299 -2.99 -7.95 -7.87
CA VAL A 299 -4.41 -8.10 -8.20
C VAL A 299 -4.80 -7.24 -9.40
N THR A 300 -4.21 -6.05 -9.53
CA THR A 300 -4.39 -5.18 -10.71
C THR A 300 -3.75 -5.83 -11.95
N GLU A 301 -2.55 -6.38 -11.82
CA GLU A 301 -1.88 -7.09 -12.92
C GLU A 301 -2.71 -8.27 -13.43
N MET A 302 -3.32 -9.04 -12.51
CA MET A 302 -4.11 -10.21 -12.87
C MET A 302 -5.40 -9.87 -13.63
N VAL A 303 -6.06 -8.75 -13.31
CA VAL A 303 -7.30 -8.34 -13.98
C VAL A 303 -7.06 -7.52 -15.24
N THR A 304 -5.91 -6.87 -15.38
CA THR A 304 -5.58 -6.04 -16.56
C THR A 304 -4.66 -6.71 -17.56
N GLY A 305 -3.86 -7.69 -17.12
CA GLY A 305 -2.78 -8.28 -17.91
C GLY A 305 -1.57 -7.34 -18.10
N ILE A 306 -1.48 -6.24 -17.36
CA ILE A 306 -0.40 -5.26 -17.47
C ILE A 306 0.61 -5.51 -16.32
N ASP A 307 1.87 -5.76 -16.68
CA ASP A 307 2.99 -5.91 -15.72
C ASP A 307 3.48 -4.53 -15.26
N LEU A 308 3.08 -4.13 -14.06
CA LEU A 308 3.37 -2.80 -13.49
C LEU A 308 4.87 -2.55 -13.28
N VAL A 309 5.61 -3.55 -12.82
CA VAL A 309 7.05 -3.41 -12.58
C VAL A 309 7.80 -3.31 -13.91
N ARG A 310 7.38 -4.04 -14.92
CA ARG A 310 7.90 -3.91 -16.28
C ARG A 310 7.66 -2.52 -16.83
N GLU A 311 6.49 -1.94 -16.64
CA GLU A 311 6.19 -0.58 -17.09
C GLU A 311 7.00 0.47 -16.30
N GLN A 312 7.24 0.29 -15.00
CA GLN A 312 8.18 1.14 -14.24
C GLN A 312 9.58 1.17 -14.87
N LEU A 313 10.11 0.01 -15.25
CA LEU A 313 11.43 -0.11 -15.87
C LEU A 313 11.49 0.54 -17.26
N LYS A 314 10.45 0.42 -18.07
CA LYS A 314 10.35 1.09 -19.38
C LYS A 314 10.28 2.60 -19.24
N ILE A 315 9.44 3.10 -18.32
CA ILE A 315 9.31 4.54 -18.05
C ILE A 315 10.66 5.10 -17.56
N ALA A 316 11.33 4.42 -16.63
CA ALA A 316 12.65 4.81 -16.14
C ALA A 316 13.73 4.76 -17.23
N SER A 317 13.55 3.94 -18.26
CA SER A 317 14.39 3.93 -19.46
C SER A 317 14.10 5.10 -20.43
N GLY A 318 13.23 6.04 -20.07
CA GLY A 318 12.85 7.18 -20.90
C GLY A 318 11.80 6.87 -21.97
N GLN A 319 11.20 5.69 -21.96
CA GLN A 319 10.13 5.34 -22.89
C GLN A 319 8.81 6.01 -22.50
N LYS A 320 8.07 6.47 -23.51
CA LYS A 320 6.69 6.91 -23.30
C LYS A 320 5.79 5.73 -23.01
N LEU A 321 4.73 5.98 -22.28
CA LEU A 321 3.69 5.00 -22.02
C LEU A 321 3.06 4.53 -23.34
N SER A 322 3.18 3.25 -23.64
CA SER A 322 2.66 2.67 -24.90
C SER A 322 1.22 2.18 -24.78
N ILE A 323 0.68 2.13 -23.55
CA ILE A 323 -0.66 1.68 -23.23
C ILE A 323 -1.57 2.90 -23.15
N ARG A 324 -2.64 2.93 -23.94
CA ARG A 324 -3.66 3.99 -23.89
C ARG A 324 -4.75 3.60 -22.90
N GLN A 325 -5.51 4.57 -22.41
CA GLN A 325 -6.59 4.30 -21.46
C GLN A 325 -7.64 3.33 -22.00
N GLU A 326 -7.97 3.41 -23.29
CA GLU A 326 -8.90 2.51 -23.93
C GLU A 326 -8.42 1.07 -24.07
N ASP A 327 -7.11 0.84 -23.95
CA ASP A 327 -6.51 -0.51 -23.97
C ASP A 327 -6.61 -1.21 -22.61
N VAL A 328 -6.93 -0.46 -21.55
CA VAL A 328 -7.06 -0.99 -20.19
C VAL A 328 -8.45 -1.62 -20.02
N VAL A 329 -8.49 -2.94 -19.97
CA VAL A 329 -9.72 -3.72 -19.79
C VAL A 329 -9.58 -4.60 -18.56
N LEU A 330 -10.51 -4.43 -17.61
CA LEU A 330 -10.56 -5.30 -16.43
C LEU A 330 -11.34 -6.58 -16.77
N ARG A 331 -10.71 -7.73 -16.57
CA ARG A 331 -11.29 -9.05 -16.84
C ARG A 331 -11.29 -9.90 -15.59
N GLY A 332 -12.44 -10.43 -15.23
CA GLY A 332 -12.59 -11.30 -14.09
C GLY A 332 -12.40 -10.58 -12.74
N HIS A 333 -11.94 -11.33 -11.78
CA HIS A 333 -11.72 -10.86 -10.41
C HIS A 333 -10.45 -11.51 -9.83
N ALA A 334 -9.64 -10.73 -9.13
CA ALA A 334 -8.44 -11.23 -8.46
C ALA A 334 -8.50 -10.94 -6.96
N ILE A 335 -7.97 -11.87 -6.17
CA ILE A 335 -7.85 -11.75 -4.71
C ILE A 335 -6.40 -12.06 -4.34
N GLU A 336 -5.83 -11.25 -3.48
CA GLU A 336 -4.52 -11.45 -2.84
C GLU A 336 -4.69 -11.69 -1.36
N CYS A 337 -4.02 -12.72 -0.83
CA CYS A 337 -3.83 -12.95 0.59
C CYS A 337 -2.36 -12.74 0.94
N ARG A 338 -2.08 -11.83 1.86
CA ARG A 338 -0.72 -11.68 2.41
C ARG A 338 -0.41 -12.86 3.33
N ILE A 339 0.71 -13.52 3.09
CA ILE A 339 1.17 -14.65 3.90
C ILE A 339 2.29 -14.16 4.81
N ASN A 340 2.00 -14.14 6.11
CA ASN A 340 2.89 -13.63 7.14
C ASN A 340 3.40 -14.77 8.04
N ALA A 341 4.68 -14.70 8.41
CA ALA A 341 5.27 -15.53 9.44
C ALA A 341 4.84 -15.04 10.83
N GLU A 342 3.61 -15.34 11.21
CA GLU A 342 2.94 -14.88 12.43
C GLU A 342 2.07 -15.98 13.02
N ASP A 343 1.94 -15.98 14.33
CA ASP A 343 0.93 -16.79 15.02
C ASP A 343 -0.48 -16.30 14.61
N PRO A 344 -1.37 -17.17 14.11
CA PRO A 344 -2.67 -16.76 13.56
C PRO A 344 -3.68 -16.28 14.60
N GLU A 345 -3.41 -16.49 15.89
CA GLU A 345 -4.29 -16.07 16.99
C GLU A 345 -3.74 -14.86 17.76
N THR A 346 -2.43 -14.85 18.04
CA THR A 346 -1.78 -13.76 18.80
C THR A 346 -1.20 -12.68 17.90
N PHE A 347 -0.97 -12.98 16.62
CA PHE A 347 -0.31 -12.13 15.62
C PHE A 347 1.15 -11.77 15.96
N LEU A 348 1.75 -12.51 16.87
CA LEU A 348 3.17 -12.35 17.17
C LEU A 348 4.01 -12.92 16.01
N PRO A 349 5.12 -12.24 15.63
CA PRO A 349 6.04 -12.76 14.62
C PRO A 349 6.54 -14.15 14.97
N SER A 350 6.70 -15.00 13.96
CA SER A 350 7.20 -16.36 14.08
C SER A 350 8.39 -16.58 13.14
N PRO A 351 9.55 -15.99 13.43
CA PRO A 351 10.76 -16.25 12.65
C PRO A 351 11.23 -17.69 12.86
N GLY A 352 12.04 -18.22 11.95
CA GLY A 352 12.58 -19.57 12.08
C GLY A 352 12.84 -20.25 10.75
N LEU A 353 13.23 -21.51 10.84
CA LEU A 353 13.61 -22.34 9.70
C LEU A 353 12.37 -22.92 9.00
N ILE A 354 12.24 -22.68 7.72
CA ILE A 354 11.26 -23.33 6.85
C ILE A 354 11.71 -24.77 6.60
N ARG A 355 10.96 -25.74 7.06
CA ARG A 355 11.27 -27.18 6.89
C ARG A 355 10.68 -27.73 5.60
N HIS A 356 9.42 -27.37 5.32
CA HIS A 356 8.74 -27.73 4.10
C HIS A 356 8.01 -26.52 3.54
N PHE A 357 8.10 -26.37 2.24
CA PHE A 357 7.43 -25.31 1.51
C PHE A 357 6.83 -25.86 0.21
N HIS A 358 5.51 -25.82 0.13
CA HIS A 358 4.78 -26.17 -1.08
C HIS A 358 3.89 -25.02 -1.52
N THR A 359 4.03 -24.58 -2.75
CA THR A 359 3.19 -23.55 -3.36
C THR A 359 2.02 -24.18 -4.09
N PRO A 360 0.79 -23.66 -3.93
CA PRO A 360 -0.34 -24.12 -4.70
C PRO A 360 -0.15 -23.80 -6.18
N GLY A 361 -0.84 -24.55 -7.03
CA GLY A 361 -0.77 -24.41 -8.49
C GLY A 361 -2.12 -24.37 -9.17
N GLY A 362 -2.11 -24.54 -10.49
CA GLY A 362 -3.29 -24.56 -11.33
C GLY A 362 -3.64 -23.24 -12.00
N PRO A 363 -4.68 -23.23 -12.85
CA PRO A 363 -5.05 -22.04 -13.64
C PRO A 363 -5.43 -20.86 -12.76
N GLY A 364 -4.83 -19.69 -13.01
CA GLY A 364 -5.13 -18.46 -12.30
C GLY A 364 -4.63 -18.43 -10.83
N VAL A 365 -3.62 -19.24 -10.48
CA VAL A 365 -2.93 -19.19 -9.20
C VAL A 365 -1.53 -18.63 -9.39
N ARG A 366 -1.17 -17.63 -8.57
CA ARG A 366 0.15 -16.98 -8.57
C ARG A 366 0.64 -16.89 -7.13
N VAL A 367 1.92 -17.18 -6.93
CA VAL A 367 2.60 -17.01 -5.65
C VAL A 367 3.81 -16.10 -5.85
N ASP A 368 3.81 -14.96 -5.17
CA ASP A 368 4.96 -14.07 -5.08
C ASP A 368 5.61 -14.26 -3.70
N SER A 369 6.70 -14.99 -3.64
CA SER A 369 7.38 -15.32 -2.39
C SER A 369 8.88 -15.49 -2.62
N HIS A 370 9.66 -15.16 -1.60
CA HIS A 370 11.11 -15.32 -1.58
C HIS A 370 11.58 -16.54 -0.76
N ILE A 371 10.65 -17.19 0.00
CA ILE A 371 11.00 -18.32 0.83
C ILE A 371 11.18 -19.61 0.01
N TYR A 372 11.91 -20.53 0.59
CA TYR A 372 12.15 -21.87 0.06
C TYR A 372 12.44 -22.83 1.21
N GLU A 373 12.43 -24.12 0.95
CA GLU A 373 12.80 -25.15 1.93
C GLU A 373 14.26 -24.96 2.38
N GLY A 374 14.46 -24.89 3.69
CA GLY A 374 15.77 -24.59 4.29
C GLY A 374 16.06 -23.09 4.49
N TYR A 375 15.18 -22.18 4.06
CA TYR A 375 15.35 -20.76 4.35
C TYR A 375 14.97 -20.43 5.81
N ALA A 376 15.83 -19.63 6.46
CA ALA A 376 15.55 -19.13 7.81
C ALA A 376 14.96 -17.71 7.73
N VAL A 377 13.70 -17.55 8.13
CA VAL A 377 13.04 -16.24 8.22
C VAL A 377 13.68 -15.46 9.36
N PRO A 378 14.33 -14.31 9.08
CA PRO A 378 14.98 -13.52 10.13
C PRO A 378 13.96 -12.71 10.95
N PRO A 379 14.27 -12.44 12.23
CA PRO A 379 13.39 -11.63 13.09
C PRO A 379 13.53 -10.11 12.86
N ASN A 380 14.43 -9.68 12.00
CA ASN A 380 14.85 -8.29 11.87
C ASN A 380 13.94 -7.44 10.98
N TYR A 381 13.08 -8.06 10.18
CA TYR A 381 12.27 -7.40 9.16
C TYR A 381 10.80 -7.75 9.28
N ASP A 382 9.97 -7.16 8.42
CA ASP A 382 8.55 -7.44 8.35
C ASP A 382 8.28 -8.95 8.20
N SER A 383 7.19 -9.41 8.81
CA SER A 383 6.81 -10.83 8.87
C SER A 383 6.28 -11.39 7.55
N MET A 384 6.01 -10.56 6.54
CA MET A 384 5.45 -11.01 5.27
C MET A 384 6.48 -11.85 4.49
N ILE A 385 6.13 -13.11 4.26
CA ILE A 385 6.98 -14.09 3.56
C ILE A 385 6.52 -14.38 2.14
N GLY A 386 5.36 -13.89 1.76
CA GLY A 386 4.83 -14.04 0.42
C GLY A 386 3.41 -13.54 0.28
N LYS A 387 2.91 -13.64 -0.93
CA LYS A 387 1.55 -13.31 -1.34
C LYS A 387 1.00 -14.45 -2.16
N LEU A 388 -0.21 -14.88 -1.84
CA LEU A 388 -0.97 -15.81 -2.66
C LEU A 388 -2.03 -15.03 -3.41
N ILE A 389 -2.00 -15.06 -4.72
CA ILE A 389 -2.91 -14.33 -5.60
C ILE A 389 -3.66 -15.33 -6.46
N VAL A 390 -4.96 -15.13 -6.61
CA VAL A 390 -5.79 -15.91 -7.52
C VAL A 390 -6.57 -15.01 -8.45
N HIS A 391 -6.91 -15.53 -9.61
CA HIS A 391 -7.77 -14.88 -10.59
C HIS A 391 -8.89 -15.84 -11.02
N GLY A 392 -10.11 -15.35 -11.07
CA GLY A 392 -11.29 -16.07 -11.56
C GLY A 392 -12.06 -15.26 -12.58
N ALA A 393 -12.99 -15.88 -13.29
CA ALA A 393 -13.87 -15.20 -14.24
C ALA A 393 -14.78 -14.17 -13.53
N ASP A 394 -15.07 -14.42 -12.26
CA ASP A 394 -15.84 -13.58 -11.36
C ASP A 394 -15.33 -13.71 -9.90
N ARG A 395 -15.91 -12.97 -8.99
CA ARG A 395 -15.52 -12.95 -7.58
C ARG A 395 -15.78 -14.28 -6.87
N GLU A 396 -16.90 -14.93 -7.17
CA GLU A 396 -17.25 -16.23 -6.57
C GLU A 396 -16.22 -17.29 -6.94
N GLN A 397 -15.84 -17.38 -8.21
CA GLN A 397 -14.80 -18.28 -8.68
C GLN A 397 -13.44 -17.94 -8.07
N ALA A 398 -13.09 -16.65 -7.92
CA ALA A 398 -11.84 -16.23 -7.27
C ALA A 398 -11.80 -16.67 -5.81
N ILE A 399 -12.89 -16.50 -5.04
CA ILE A 399 -13.00 -16.97 -3.65
C ILE A 399 -12.87 -18.49 -3.57
N ALA A 400 -13.57 -19.23 -4.43
CA ALA A 400 -13.49 -20.69 -4.48
C ALA A 400 -12.06 -21.15 -4.78
N ARG A 401 -11.39 -20.51 -5.73
CA ARG A 401 -9.99 -20.80 -6.10
C ARG A 401 -9.03 -20.48 -4.96
N MET A 402 -9.23 -19.35 -4.26
CA MET A 402 -8.40 -18.99 -3.11
C MET A 402 -8.54 -20.01 -1.96
N ARG A 403 -9.74 -20.50 -1.71
CA ARG A 403 -9.98 -21.55 -0.70
C ARG A 403 -9.20 -22.83 -1.00
N VAL A 404 -9.21 -23.26 -2.28
CA VAL A 404 -8.43 -24.44 -2.72
C VAL A 404 -6.93 -24.15 -2.57
N ALA A 405 -6.45 -23.01 -3.07
CA ALA A 405 -5.04 -22.65 -3.01
C ALA A 405 -4.51 -22.54 -1.57
N LEU A 406 -5.28 -21.95 -0.65
CA LEU A 406 -4.93 -21.89 0.78
C LEU A 406 -4.93 -23.27 1.45
N SER A 407 -5.75 -24.22 0.99
CA SER A 407 -5.73 -25.60 1.52
C SER A 407 -4.54 -26.42 1.02
N GLU A 408 -4.03 -26.09 -0.15
CA GLU A 408 -2.86 -26.75 -0.76
C GLU A 408 -1.53 -26.18 -0.26
N MET A 409 -1.50 -24.88 0.09
CA MET A 409 -0.28 -24.19 0.50
C MET A 409 0.27 -24.74 1.82
N VAL A 410 1.54 -25.14 1.81
CA VAL A 410 2.23 -25.64 3.01
C VAL A 410 3.43 -24.75 3.31
N VAL A 411 3.47 -24.27 4.56
CA VAL A 411 4.65 -23.61 5.14
C VAL A 411 4.85 -24.22 6.52
N ASP A 412 5.81 -25.12 6.64
CA ASP A 412 6.09 -25.83 7.89
C ASP A 412 7.42 -25.39 8.51
N GLY A 413 7.52 -25.52 9.83
CA GLY A 413 8.66 -25.09 10.65
C GLY A 413 8.47 -23.76 11.36
N ILE A 414 7.51 -22.95 10.92
CA ILE A 414 7.10 -21.69 11.56
C ILE A 414 5.58 -21.60 11.61
N LYS A 415 5.06 -20.66 12.38
CA LYS A 415 3.63 -20.30 12.33
C LYS A 415 3.37 -19.28 11.23
N THR A 416 2.22 -19.40 10.58
CA THR A 416 1.76 -18.46 9.55
C THR A 416 0.32 -18.06 9.77
N ASN A 417 -0.09 -16.97 9.12
CA ASN A 417 -1.47 -16.50 9.12
C ASN A 417 -2.39 -17.23 8.11
N ILE A 418 -1.93 -18.31 7.47
CA ILE A 418 -2.76 -19.10 6.54
C ILE A 418 -4.11 -19.51 7.17
N PRO A 419 -4.18 -19.98 8.43
CA PRO A 419 -5.48 -20.29 9.07
C PRO A 419 -6.41 -19.06 9.18
N LEU A 420 -5.88 -17.86 9.38
CA LEU A 420 -6.67 -16.63 9.35
C LEU A 420 -7.23 -16.38 7.94
N GLN A 421 -6.43 -16.53 6.91
CA GLN A 421 -6.86 -16.35 5.51
C GLN A 421 -7.95 -17.35 5.13
N GLN A 422 -7.83 -18.60 5.54
CA GLN A 422 -8.87 -19.62 5.33
C GLN A 422 -10.19 -19.23 6.00
N ARG A 423 -10.14 -18.66 7.22
CA ARG A 423 -11.34 -18.18 7.92
C ARG A 423 -11.98 -17.00 7.21
N ILE A 424 -11.19 -16.05 6.72
CA ILE A 424 -11.70 -14.90 5.97
C ILE A 424 -12.40 -15.37 4.69
N MET A 425 -11.81 -16.29 3.94
CA MET A 425 -12.43 -16.83 2.72
C MET A 425 -13.71 -17.63 2.99
N ALA A 426 -13.89 -18.18 4.19
CA ALA A 426 -15.09 -18.89 4.61
C ALA A 426 -16.15 -17.97 5.26
N ASP A 427 -15.81 -16.72 5.56
CA ASP A 427 -16.70 -15.77 6.23
C ASP A 427 -17.78 -15.25 5.28
N ALA A 428 -19.04 -15.40 5.68
CA ALA A 428 -20.19 -15.01 4.85
C ALA A 428 -20.22 -13.51 4.54
N GLY A 429 -19.77 -12.66 5.48
CA GLY A 429 -19.70 -11.22 5.24
C GLY A 429 -18.62 -10.87 4.22
N PHE A 430 -17.43 -11.47 4.28
CA PHE A 430 -16.43 -11.31 3.24
C PHE A 430 -16.96 -11.80 1.88
N GLN A 431 -17.61 -12.96 1.83
CA GLN A 431 -18.18 -13.50 0.59
C GLN A 431 -19.24 -12.58 -0.03
N SER A 432 -20.04 -11.89 0.79
CA SER A 432 -21.02 -10.91 0.28
C SER A 432 -20.38 -9.66 -0.34
N GLY A 433 -19.14 -9.35 0.02
CA GLY A 433 -18.38 -8.20 -0.48
C GLY A 433 -18.77 -6.86 0.15
N GLY A 434 -17.94 -5.84 -0.09
CA GLY A 434 -18.24 -4.46 0.30
C GLY A 434 -18.15 -4.17 1.81
N GLN A 435 -17.42 -4.95 2.56
CA GLN A 435 -17.21 -4.73 4.00
C GLN A 435 -16.33 -3.50 4.26
N ASN A 436 -16.57 -2.81 5.39
CA ASN A 436 -15.80 -1.65 5.79
C ASN A 436 -14.48 -2.01 6.49
N ILE A 437 -13.64 -1.00 6.75
CA ILE A 437 -12.30 -1.17 7.35
C ILE A 437 -12.32 -1.74 8.78
N HIS A 438 -13.45 -1.70 9.49
CA HIS A 438 -13.60 -2.18 10.86
C HIS A 438 -14.05 -3.64 10.93
N TYR A 439 -14.46 -4.21 9.78
CA TYR A 439 -15.11 -5.52 9.73
C TYR A 439 -14.26 -6.64 10.31
N LEU A 440 -13.00 -6.78 9.86
CA LEU A 440 -12.14 -7.86 10.30
C LEU A 440 -11.85 -7.79 11.80
N GLU A 441 -11.54 -6.62 12.34
CA GLU A 441 -11.28 -6.45 13.78
C GLU A 441 -12.50 -6.82 14.62
N LYS A 442 -13.69 -6.43 14.19
CA LYS A 442 -14.95 -6.81 14.85
C LYS A 442 -15.12 -8.33 14.87
N ARG A 443 -14.92 -9.01 13.74
CA ARG A 443 -15.01 -10.48 13.65
C ARG A 443 -14.00 -11.19 14.55
N LEU A 444 -12.77 -10.67 14.63
CA LEU A 444 -11.73 -11.21 15.50
C LEU A 444 -12.09 -11.04 17.00
N ALA A 445 -12.65 -9.89 17.38
CA ALA A 445 -13.11 -9.62 18.74
C ALA A 445 -14.25 -10.57 19.15
N GLU A 446 -15.30 -10.70 18.32
CA GLU A 446 -16.44 -11.60 18.54
C GLU A 446 -15.99 -13.07 18.74
N ARG A 447 -14.99 -13.50 17.96
CA ARG A 447 -14.44 -14.85 18.11
C ARG A 447 -13.72 -15.04 19.42
N LYS A 448 -12.93 -14.05 19.85
CA LYS A 448 -12.20 -14.10 21.12
C LYS A 448 -13.16 -14.18 22.31
N GLU A 449 -14.23 -13.41 22.29
CA GLU A 449 -15.27 -13.43 23.33
C GLU A 449 -15.95 -14.80 23.41
N LYS A 450 -16.32 -15.40 22.26
CA LYS A 450 -16.89 -16.75 22.21
C LYS A 450 -15.94 -17.81 22.76
N ALA A 451 -14.65 -17.73 22.45
CA ALA A 451 -13.66 -18.66 22.98
C ALA A 451 -13.54 -18.58 24.51
N LEU A 452 -13.60 -17.36 25.09
CA LEU A 452 -13.56 -17.12 26.52
C LEU A 452 -14.84 -17.55 27.25
N SER A 453 -16.00 -17.60 26.55
CA SER A 453 -17.29 -18.01 27.13
C SER A 453 -17.51 -19.51 27.18
N ILE A 454 -16.67 -20.30 26.49
CA ILE A 454 -16.77 -21.77 26.41
C ILE A 454 -15.70 -22.47 27.27
N GLY A 455 -14.66 -21.76 27.70
CA GLY A 455 -13.63 -22.29 28.61
C GLY A 455 -13.85 -21.84 30.03
#